data_d3ecb2c8cc1f6a95872f1252311bea95
#
_entry.id   d3ecb2c8cc1f6a95872f1252311bea95
#
_cell.length_a   1.000
_cell.length_b   1.000
_cell.length_c   1.000
_cell.angle_alpha   90.00
_cell.angle_beta   90.00
_cell.angle_gamma   90.00
#
_symmetry.space_group_name_H-M   'P 1'
#
loop_
_entity.id
_entity.type
_entity.pdbx_description
1 polymer ?
#
loop_
_entity_poly.entity_id
_entity_poly.type
_entity_poly.pdbx_seq_one_letter_code
_entity_poly.pdbx_strand_id
1 'polypeptide(L)'
;MPNSESYSRTLLARDARAHGAPGHGPSTRAASLIAPFTSHAIAASIAMLLALALPLAAQQAAAPDSVARPAVASARDPLAGDRDRLSATAAQARSQQDQFERNHRSGLRFYNGGADAKCDVDFGGNLCYWNNNGDVPPPDERNDAKIERLELLQVLKRAQAADPADDWVSGMRVRYAIEAGQLDTAAIAASACAGTAWWCSALQGLAAHIANRHEASSTAFARALSLMPAAQRCEWTDLTWWLEPQAHAAYKAIPCERRDAENARILRLAQPLWLLPANDMANELYARWTISRVHSLGRIPYDLAFGRNILESQVRYGWPEAWSIQNGGVADPRPPSVIGHEPTPSYDFMPTPAVIEKPIGAAAADWNLRDPKARMRYSPRFGVGYGALPSQFARFRRGDSTLVAGGYRMVRELELGRAPYIAALTFDGFDGRAPRQVRVDSAPAAGALLLSMGTTPLLASLEVLAPTGRRAARVRETVQPLPSDARLSDYLVLVRGDPSPVPTLERSAQTAYGSLDIEAGTAIGLYWEVYRPVSVSTPLTVSLKATRIGASFMQKLGSTIGLSKAVTPVSIRFADNGRADGGFGRSLTLNFPSVPNGEYQLSLVVSGGGVTDSTTRRIRVRSGR
;
A
#
# COMPACT_ATOMS: atom_id res chain seq x y z
N MET A 1 -42.18 -24.54 0.60
CA MET A 1 -43.34 -24.14 -0.20
C MET A 1 -43.94 -22.87 0.34
N PRO A 2 -44.41 -21.95 -0.48
CA PRO A 2 -43.83 -21.33 -1.68
C PRO A 2 -43.64 -19.83 -1.45
N ASN A 3 -42.95 -19.02 -2.25
CA ASN A 3 -43.31 -18.55 -3.59
C ASN A 3 -42.12 -17.83 -4.24
N SER A 4 -42.00 -18.11 -5.50
CA SER A 4 -41.26 -17.40 -6.51
C SER A 4 -41.97 -16.10 -6.91
N GLU A 5 -41.21 -15.00 -7.12
CA GLU A 5 -41.65 -13.96 -8.07
C GLU A 5 -40.44 -13.44 -8.86
N SER A 6 -40.53 -13.69 -10.12
CA SER A 6 -39.75 -13.17 -11.23
C SER A 6 -40.11 -11.72 -11.51
N TYR A 7 -39.12 -10.85 -11.78
CA TYR A 7 -39.34 -9.61 -12.50
C TYR A 7 -38.41 -9.45 -13.69
N SER A 8 -39.09 -9.23 -14.80
CA SER A 8 -38.64 -9.15 -16.17
C SER A 8 -37.74 -7.93 -16.48
N ARG A 9 -36.97 -8.14 -17.52
CA ARG A 9 -36.19 -7.17 -18.29
C ARG A 9 -37.09 -6.07 -18.90
N THR A 10 -36.56 -4.85 -18.98
CA THR A 10 -36.93 -3.91 -20.02
C THR A 10 -35.70 -3.25 -20.61
N LEU A 11 -35.39 -3.61 -21.82
CA LEU A 11 -34.52 -2.95 -22.77
C LEU A 11 -35.13 -1.63 -23.24
N LEU A 12 -34.39 -0.55 -23.26
CA LEU A 12 -34.68 0.59 -24.14
C LEU A 12 -33.37 1.04 -24.80
N ALA A 13 -33.31 0.70 -26.08
CA ALA A 13 -32.39 1.28 -27.05
C ALA A 13 -32.81 2.71 -27.39
N ARG A 14 -31.93 3.62 -27.60
CA ARG A 14 -32.12 4.85 -28.38
C ARG A 14 -30.86 5.25 -29.14
N ASP A 15 -31.02 5.08 -30.38
CA ASP A 15 -30.53 5.69 -31.61
C ASP A 15 -29.42 6.73 -31.61
N ALA A 16 -28.49 6.40 -32.47
CA ALA A 16 -27.47 7.28 -33.07
C ALA A 16 -28.10 8.24 -34.08
N ARG A 17 -27.64 9.49 -34.14
CA ARG A 17 -27.66 10.30 -35.36
C ARG A 17 -26.36 11.08 -35.50
N ALA A 18 -25.72 10.81 -36.60
CA ALA A 18 -24.60 11.52 -37.17
C ALA A 18 -25.06 12.82 -37.89
N HIS A 19 -24.20 13.82 -37.90
CA HIS A 19 -24.00 14.89 -38.89
C HIS A 19 -22.82 15.71 -38.37
N GLY A 20 -21.76 15.99 -39.07
CA GLY A 20 -21.46 16.33 -40.43
C GLY A 20 -20.22 17.26 -40.35
N ALA A 21 -19.13 16.94 -40.97
CA ALA A 21 -18.04 17.89 -41.29
C ALA A 21 -18.47 18.75 -42.50
N PRO A 22 -17.81 19.81 -42.94
CA PRO A 22 -16.36 20.02 -43.01
C PRO A 22 -15.89 21.51 -42.83
N GLY A 23 -14.59 21.77 -42.83
CA GLY A 23 -14.05 23.12 -42.95
C GLY A 23 -12.53 23.20 -42.88
N HIS A 24 -11.94 23.48 -44.03
CA HIS A 24 -10.50 23.60 -44.35
C HIS A 24 -9.77 24.78 -43.71
N GLY A 25 -8.48 24.60 -43.33
CA GLY A 25 -7.21 25.28 -43.55
C GLY A 25 -7.04 26.73 -43.09
N PRO A 26 -5.84 27.34 -43.15
CA PRO A 26 -4.55 26.81 -43.53
C PRO A 26 -3.40 27.07 -42.54
N SER A 27 -2.28 26.46 -42.85
CA SER A 27 -0.92 26.58 -42.34
C SER A 27 -0.39 27.99 -42.14
N THR A 28 0.33 28.21 -41.02
CA THR A 28 1.43 29.20 -41.00
C THR A 28 2.69 28.57 -40.41
N ARG A 29 3.71 28.51 -41.25
CA ARG A 29 5.09 28.22 -40.88
C ARG A 29 5.63 29.36 -40.02
N ALA A 30 6.28 29.01 -38.91
CA ALA A 30 7.21 29.90 -38.26
C ALA A 30 8.61 29.28 -38.28
N ALA A 31 9.54 30.05 -38.76
CA ALA A 31 10.91 29.68 -39.08
C ALA A 31 11.77 29.52 -37.82
N SER A 32 12.61 28.51 -37.85
CA SER A 32 13.78 28.35 -36.98
C SER A 32 14.83 29.41 -37.24
N LEU A 33 15.26 30.07 -36.18
CA LEU A 33 16.51 30.80 -36.16
C LEU A 33 17.56 29.95 -35.42
N ILE A 34 18.50 29.44 -36.20
CA ILE A 34 19.73 28.80 -35.74
C ILE A 34 20.77 29.90 -35.59
N ALA A 35 21.37 30.04 -34.43
CA ALA A 35 22.59 30.78 -34.21
C ALA A 35 23.73 29.82 -33.86
N PRO A 36 24.90 29.94 -34.46
CA PRO A 36 26.02 29.04 -34.20
C PRO A 36 26.87 29.55 -33.03
N PHE A 37 27.21 28.68 -32.11
CA PHE A 37 28.29 28.93 -31.16
C PHE A 37 29.54 28.15 -31.56
N THR A 38 30.59 28.92 -31.67
CA THR A 38 31.93 28.65 -32.14
C THR A 38 32.70 27.68 -31.26
N SER A 39 33.39 26.79 -31.95
CA SER A 39 34.44 25.91 -31.45
C SER A 39 35.61 26.69 -30.87
N HIS A 40 36.10 26.34 -29.70
CA HIS A 40 37.50 26.59 -29.32
C HIS A 40 38.16 25.27 -29.00
N ALA A 41 39.08 24.93 -29.88
CA ALA A 41 40.05 23.86 -29.73
C ALA A 41 41.08 24.22 -28.64
N ILE A 42 41.41 23.27 -27.78
CA ILE A 42 42.69 23.23 -27.09
C ILE A 42 43.30 21.86 -27.35
N ALA A 43 44.31 21.90 -28.22
CA ALA A 43 45.28 20.85 -28.46
C ALA A 43 46.48 21.06 -27.53
N ALA A 44 47.12 19.98 -27.16
CA ALA A 44 48.45 19.70 -26.61
C ALA A 44 48.32 18.84 -25.35
N SER A 45 48.98 17.71 -25.18
CA SER A 45 50.32 17.33 -25.60
C SER A 45 50.46 15.80 -25.59
N ILE A 46 50.94 15.25 -26.70
CA ILE A 46 51.56 13.91 -26.77
C ILE A 46 53.05 14.10 -26.53
N ALA A 47 53.62 13.43 -25.52
CA ALA A 47 55.05 13.16 -25.38
C ALA A 47 55.14 11.69 -24.98
N MET A 48 55.37 10.81 -25.87
CA MET A 48 56.60 10.15 -26.28
C MET A 48 57.48 9.67 -25.11
N LEU A 49 57.41 8.37 -24.85
CA LEU A 49 58.49 7.55 -24.31
C LEU A 49 58.45 6.16 -24.94
N LEU A 50 59.17 6.07 -26.08
CA LEU A 50 59.74 4.82 -26.60
C LEU A 50 61.05 4.63 -25.88
N ALA A 51 61.31 3.48 -25.28
CA ALA A 51 62.56 2.73 -25.34
C ALA A 51 62.57 1.58 -24.36
N LEU A 52 62.89 0.48 -24.91
CA LEU A 52 63.77 -0.62 -24.54
C LEU A 52 63.07 -1.99 -24.46
N ALA A 53 63.13 -2.64 -25.61
CA ALA A 53 63.05 -4.07 -25.72
C ALA A 53 64.39 -4.71 -25.36
N LEU A 54 64.41 -5.60 -24.42
CA LEU A 54 65.45 -6.61 -24.26
C LEU A 54 64.80 -7.96 -24.03
N PRO A 55 65.26 -9.02 -24.69
CA PRO A 55 64.73 -10.38 -24.48
C PRO A 55 65.34 -11.01 -23.27
N LEU A 56 64.54 -11.50 -22.32
CA LEU A 56 65.01 -12.38 -21.26
C LEU A 56 64.52 -13.78 -21.52
N ALA A 57 65.50 -14.67 -21.52
CA ALA A 57 65.40 -16.07 -21.74
C ALA A 57 64.45 -16.82 -20.80
N ALA A 58 63.85 -17.85 -21.32
CA ALA A 58 63.07 -18.82 -20.62
C ALA A 58 63.83 -19.43 -19.41
N GLN A 59 63.26 -19.24 -18.23
CA GLN A 59 63.49 -20.13 -17.10
C GLN A 59 62.14 -20.71 -16.71
N GLN A 60 61.96 -21.99 -17.05
CA GLN A 60 60.96 -22.85 -16.50
C GLN A 60 61.21 -23.00 -14.99
N ALA A 61 60.50 -22.27 -14.18
CA ALA A 61 60.38 -22.60 -12.76
C ALA A 61 59.09 -23.39 -12.56
N ALA A 62 59.22 -24.56 -11.94
CA ALA A 62 58.18 -25.47 -11.58
C ALA A 62 57.05 -24.74 -10.84
N ALA A 63 55.81 -24.94 -11.23
CA ALA A 63 54.63 -24.48 -10.55
C ALA A 63 54.55 -25.14 -9.16
N PRO A 64 54.35 -24.38 -8.07
CA PRO A 64 53.93 -24.98 -6.82
C PRO A 64 52.45 -25.40 -6.96
N ASP A 65 52.14 -26.52 -6.33
CA ASP A 65 50.87 -27.18 -6.24
C ASP A 65 49.66 -26.24 -6.23
N SER A 66 48.73 -26.48 -7.12
CA SER A 66 47.40 -25.90 -7.09
C SER A 66 46.76 -26.21 -5.74
N VAL A 67 46.72 -25.22 -4.87
CA VAL A 67 45.81 -25.20 -3.72
C VAL A 67 44.41 -25.23 -4.35
N ALA A 68 43.80 -26.39 -4.34
CA ALA A 68 42.41 -26.59 -4.70
C ALA A 68 41.59 -25.60 -3.87
N ARG A 69 41.02 -24.57 -4.53
CA ARG A 69 39.92 -23.83 -3.95
C ARG A 69 38.88 -24.86 -3.50
N PRO A 70 38.46 -24.84 -2.22
CA PRO A 70 37.35 -25.69 -1.84
C PRO A 70 36.20 -25.31 -2.76
N ALA A 71 35.74 -26.26 -3.58
CA ALA A 71 34.51 -26.15 -4.29
C ALA A 71 33.50 -25.79 -3.20
N VAL A 72 32.90 -24.59 -3.31
CA VAL A 72 31.71 -24.24 -2.54
C VAL A 72 30.73 -25.34 -2.91
N ALA A 73 30.62 -26.33 -2.06
CA ALA A 73 29.63 -27.37 -2.19
C ALA A 73 28.32 -26.61 -2.20
N SER A 74 27.73 -26.47 -3.37
CA SER A 74 26.36 -26.04 -3.54
C SER A 74 25.59 -26.87 -2.52
N ALA A 75 25.06 -26.20 -1.49
CA ALA A 75 24.25 -26.86 -0.48
C ALA A 75 23.16 -27.59 -1.24
N ARG A 76 23.31 -28.90 -1.32
CA ARG A 76 22.32 -29.77 -1.99
C ARG A 76 21.01 -29.47 -1.31
N ASP A 77 20.04 -29.01 -2.09
CA ASP A 77 18.66 -28.87 -1.65
C ASP A 77 18.26 -30.16 -0.91
N PRO A 78 17.95 -30.11 0.40
CA PRO A 78 17.58 -31.31 1.13
C PRO A 78 16.36 -32.03 0.51
N LEU A 79 15.57 -31.33 -0.33
CA LEU A 79 14.48 -31.91 -1.11
C LEU A 79 14.96 -32.58 -2.43
N ALA A 80 16.20 -32.36 -2.86
CA ALA A 80 16.74 -32.97 -4.09
C ALA A 80 17.21 -34.42 -3.89
N GLY A 81 17.46 -34.82 -2.64
CA GLY A 81 18.01 -36.16 -2.32
C GLY A 81 16.98 -37.31 -2.33
N ASP A 82 15.68 -37.01 -2.37
CA ASP A 82 14.62 -38.02 -2.22
C ASP A 82 13.99 -38.47 -3.54
N ARG A 83 14.57 -38.05 -4.69
CA ARG A 83 14.06 -38.42 -6.01
C ARG A 83 14.15 -39.93 -6.29
N ASP A 84 15.03 -40.64 -5.62
CA ASP A 84 15.28 -42.08 -5.84
C ASP A 84 14.28 -43.02 -5.14
N ARG A 85 13.34 -42.47 -4.33
CA ARG A 85 12.35 -43.27 -3.58
C ARG A 85 10.90 -42.83 -3.81
N LEU A 86 10.60 -42.32 -4.99
CA LEU A 86 9.23 -41.90 -5.28
C LEU A 86 8.27 -43.11 -5.27
N SER A 87 7.17 -42.99 -4.50
CA SER A 87 6.06 -43.95 -4.64
C SER A 87 5.49 -43.88 -6.07
N ALA A 88 4.93 -44.96 -6.56
CA ALA A 88 4.30 -45.00 -7.88
C ALA A 88 3.24 -43.89 -8.05
N THR A 89 2.50 -43.60 -6.99
CA THR A 89 1.50 -42.53 -6.98
C THR A 89 2.12 -41.13 -7.03
N ALA A 90 3.25 -40.92 -6.39
CA ALA A 90 3.97 -39.63 -6.44
C ALA A 90 4.61 -39.43 -7.82
N ALA A 91 5.16 -40.50 -8.45
CA ALA A 91 5.68 -40.45 -9.82
C ALA A 91 4.56 -40.11 -10.83
N GLN A 92 3.40 -40.73 -10.69
CA GLN A 92 2.21 -40.42 -11.49
C GLN A 92 1.79 -38.94 -11.31
N ALA A 93 1.76 -38.43 -10.07
CA ALA A 93 1.39 -37.06 -9.80
C ALA A 93 2.33 -36.04 -10.45
N ARG A 94 3.64 -36.28 -10.43
CA ARG A 94 4.65 -35.45 -11.12
C ARG A 94 4.47 -35.46 -12.64
N SER A 95 4.26 -36.63 -13.22
CA SER A 95 4.02 -36.78 -14.67
C SER A 95 2.75 -36.04 -15.09
N GLN A 96 1.68 -36.17 -14.32
CA GLN A 96 0.41 -35.49 -14.63
C GLN A 96 0.48 -33.98 -14.43
N GLN A 97 1.21 -33.49 -13.42
CA GLN A 97 1.49 -32.07 -13.24
C GLN A 97 2.25 -31.47 -14.43
N ASP A 98 3.30 -32.15 -14.88
CA ASP A 98 4.07 -31.73 -16.04
C ASP A 98 3.21 -31.70 -17.32
N GLN A 99 2.37 -32.72 -17.52
CA GLN A 99 1.44 -32.79 -18.65
C GLN A 99 0.37 -31.67 -18.57
N PHE A 100 -0.19 -31.41 -17.37
CA PHE A 100 -1.17 -30.36 -17.16
C PHE A 100 -0.59 -28.99 -17.54
N GLU A 101 0.61 -28.67 -17.07
CA GLU A 101 1.24 -27.38 -17.38
C GLU A 101 1.59 -27.23 -18.86
N ARG A 102 1.98 -28.33 -19.54
CA ARG A 102 2.22 -28.27 -20.99
C ARG A 102 0.95 -28.05 -21.79
N ASN A 103 -0.13 -28.71 -21.43
CA ASN A 103 -1.35 -28.73 -22.24
C ASN A 103 -2.30 -27.62 -21.89
N HIS A 104 -2.39 -27.27 -20.60
CA HIS A 104 -3.41 -26.35 -20.08
C HIS A 104 -2.81 -25.11 -19.40
N ARG A 105 -1.49 -25.06 -19.21
CA ARG A 105 -0.76 -23.90 -18.64
C ARG A 105 -1.38 -23.39 -17.34
N SER A 106 -1.63 -24.30 -16.40
CA SER A 106 -2.33 -24.03 -15.12
C SER A 106 -3.71 -23.40 -15.27
N GLY A 107 -4.28 -23.38 -16.47
CA GLY A 107 -5.50 -22.65 -16.75
C GLY A 107 -5.36 -21.14 -16.63
N LEU A 108 -4.14 -20.64 -16.72
CA LEU A 108 -3.90 -19.20 -16.67
C LEU A 108 -4.69 -18.49 -17.75
N ARG A 109 -5.29 -17.40 -17.35
CA ARG A 109 -6.03 -16.50 -18.21
C ARG A 109 -5.07 -15.84 -19.16
N PHE A 110 -5.34 -15.93 -20.45
CA PHE A 110 -4.43 -15.45 -21.48
C PHE A 110 -5.07 -14.34 -22.30
N TYR A 111 -4.45 -13.15 -22.31
CA TYR A 111 -4.87 -12.06 -23.17
C TYR A 111 -4.42 -12.31 -24.61
N ASN A 112 -5.39 -12.32 -25.52
CA ASN A 112 -5.12 -12.35 -26.96
C ASN A 112 -4.77 -10.93 -27.43
N GLY A 113 -3.57 -10.74 -27.91
CA GLY A 113 -3.15 -9.49 -28.53
C GLY A 113 -2.00 -8.82 -27.79
N GLY A 114 -0.87 -8.77 -28.43
CA GLY A 114 0.34 -8.27 -27.87
C GLY A 114 0.73 -6.85 -28.34
N ALA A 115 0.02 -6.26 -29.30
CA ALA A 115 0.46 -5.02 -29.88
C ALA A 115 0.42 -3.82 -28.91
N ASP A 116 -0.49 -3.85 -27.93
CA ASP A 116 -0.66 -2.78 -26.95
C ASP A 116 -0.22 -3.19 -25.53
N ALA A 117 0.38 -4.36 -25.38
CA ALA A 117 0.84 -4.80 -24.07
C ALA A 117 2.00 -3.93 -23.59
N LYS A 118 1.84 -3.37 -22.39
CA LYS A 118 2.85 -2.52 -21.74
C LYS A 118 3.72 -3.37 -20.82
N CYS A 119 4.91 -2.89 -20.55
CA CYS A 119 5.83 -3.48 -19.60
C CYS A 119 6.19 -2.41 -18.58
N ASP A 120 5.78 -2.59 -17.32
CA ASP A 120 6.18 -1.69 -16.24
C ASP A 120 7.56 -2.04 -15.71
N VAL A 121 7.87 -3.34 -15.64
CA VAL A 121 9.16 -3.84 -15.16
C VAL A 121 9.63 -5.02 -15.99
N ASP A 122 10.81 -4.90 -16.58
CA ASP A 122 11.48 -5.94 -17.35
C ASP A 122 12.41 -6.77 -16.45
N PHE A 123 12.32 -8.09 -16.56
CA PHE A 123 13.16 -9.07 -15.86
C PHE A 123 14.00 -9.86 -16.87
N GLY A 124 15.05 -9.23 -17.40
CA GLY A 124 16.03 -9.87 -18.26
C GLY A 124 15.57 -10.13 -19.72
N GLY A 125 14.63 -9.34 -20.22
CA GLY A 125 14.23 -9.30 -21.62
C GLY A 125 13.21 -10.34 -22.07
N ASN A 126 12.92 -11.36 -21.24
CA ASN A 126 11.98 -12.43 -21.57
C ASN A 126 10.78 -12.55 -20.61
N LEU A 127 10.80 -11.80 -19.53
CA LEU A 127 9.71 -11.74 -18.55
C LEU A 127 9.42 -10.29 -18.21
N CYS A 128 8.18 -9.91 -18.30
CA CYS A 128 7.70 -8.58 -17.94
C CYS A 128 6.59 -8.66 -16.89
N TYR A 129 6.50 -7.65 -16.04
CA TYR A 129 5.37 -7.41 -15.17
C TYR A 129 4.63 -6.15 -15.63
N TRP A 130 3.31 -6.23 -15.71
CA TRP A 130 2.44 -5.11 -16.03
C TRP A 130 1.26 -5.03 -15.06
N ASN A 131 1.14 -3.88 -14.38
CA ASN A 131 -0.03 -3.55 -13.56
C ASN A 131 -0.99 -2.68 -14.37
N ASN A 132 -2.08 -3.25 -14.83
CA ASN A 132 -3.13 -2.51 -15.55
C ASN A 132 -4.21 -1.91 -14.63
N ASN A 133 -4.01 -1.90 -13.31
CA ASN A 133 -4.87 -1.24 -12.30
C ASN A 133 -6.37 -1.60 -12.36
N GLY A 134 -6.71 -2.73 -12.98
CA GLY A 134 -8.10 -3.14 -13.18
C GLY A 134 -8.78 -2.51 -14.40
N ASP A 135 -8.04 -1.76 -15.23
CA ASP A 135 -8.59 -1.12 -16.44
C ASP A 135 -9.08 -2.16 -17.47
N VAL A 136 -8.44 -3.32 -17.50
CA VAL A 136 -8.80 -4.43 -18.38
C VAL A 136 -9.05 -5.68 -17.52
N PRO A 137 -10.28 -6.19 -17.46
CA PRO A 137 -10.55 -7.40 -16.69
C PRO A 137 -9.81 -8.61 -17.30
N PRO A 138 -9.36 -9.55 -16.47
CA PRO A 138 -8.73 -10.76 -16.97
C PRO A 138 -9.76 -11.57 -17.77
N PRO A 139 -9.32 -12.23 -18.86
CA PRO A 139 -10.19 -13.11 -19.61
C PRO A 139 -10.65 -14.29 -18.74
N ASP A 140 -11.76 -14.89 -19.09
CA ASP A 140 -12.25 -16.07 -18.39
C ASP A 140 -11.27 -17.26 -18.56
N GLU A 141 -11.14 -18.01 -17.49
CA GLU A 141 -10.37 -19.25 -17.55
C GLU A 141 -11.10 -20.30 -18.42
N ARG A 142 -10.35 -21.03 -19.22
CA ARG A 142 -10.86 -22.10 -20.08
C ARG A 142 -11.45 -23.25 -19.26
N ASN A 143 -12.58 -23.77 -19.70
CA ASN A 143 -13.27 -24.85 -18.98
C ASN A 143 -12.49 -26.16 -18.95
N ASP A 144 -11.78 -26.49 -20.04
CA ASP A 144 -10.90 -27.68 -20.08
C ASP A 144 -9.81 -27.58 -18.99
N ALA A 145 -9.18 -26.44 -18.84
CA ALA A 145 -8.17 -26.23 -17.80
C ALA A 145 -8.74 -26.36 -16.38
N LYS A 146 -9.97 -25.88 -16.14
CA LYS A 146 -10.65 -26.07 -14.84
C LYS A 146 -10.87 -27.56 -14.53
N ILE A 147 -11.34 -28.33 -15.53
CA ILE A 147 -11.63 -29.76 -15.38
C ILE A 147 -10.35 -30.52 -15.09
N GLU A 148 -9.33 -30.35 -15.94
CA GLU A 148 -8.05 -31.04 -15.80
C GLU A 148 -7.33 -30.70 -14.49
N ARG A 149 -7.44 -29.46 -14.01
CA ARG A 149 -6.91 -29.09 -12.68
C ARG A 149 -7.62 -29.85 -11.56
N LEU A 150 -8.94 -30.04 -11.65
CA LEU A 150 -9.68 -30.82 -10.66
C LEU A 150 -9.27 -32.30 -10.69
N GLU A 151 -9.00 -32.86 -11.87
CA GLU A 151 -8.48 -34.23 -12.01
C GLU A 151 -7.07 -34.35 -11.42
N LEU A 152 -6.18 -33.39 -11.72
CA LEU A 152 -4.85 -33.32 -11.11
C LEU A 152 -4.94 -33.23 -9.56
N LEU A 153 -5.87 -32.44 -9.02
CA LEU A 153 -6.10 -32.39 -7.59
C LEU A 153 -6.51 -33.72 -6.97
N GLN A 154 -7.28 -34.55 -7.69
CA GLN A 154 -7.63 -35.90 -7.20
C GLN A 154 -6.40 -36.82 -7.21
N VAL A 155 -5.53 -36.71 -8.21
CA VAL A 155 -4.26 -37.48 -8.25
C VAL A 155 -3.35 -37.06 -7.11
N LEU A 156 -3.15 -35.76 -6.91
CA LEU A 156 -2.34 -35.20 -5.81
C LEU A 156 -2.90 -35.59 -4.43
N LYS A 157 -4.23 -35.63 -4.29
CA LYS A 157 -4.88 -36.09 -3.05
C LYS A 157 -4.55 -37.55 -2.74
N ARG A 158 -4.61 -38.43 -3.76
CA ARG A 158 -4.24 -39.86 -3.58
C ARG A 158 -2.75 -40.01 -3.27
N ALA A 159 -1.90 -39.25 -3.96
CA ALA A 159 -0.46 -39.29 -3.72
C ALA A 159 -0.10 -38.84 -2.33
N GLN A 160 -0.70 -37.75 -1.82
CA GLN A 160 -0.47 -37.26 -0.46
C GLN A 160 -1.02 -38.24 0.62
N ALA A 161 -2.13 -38.92 0.34
CA ALA A 161 -2.65 -39.93 1.25
C ALA A 161 -1.74 -41.18 1.32
N ALA A 162 -1.06 -41.53 0.21
CA ALA A 162 -0.12 -42.64 0.15
C ALA A 162 1.24 -42.29 0.80
N ASP A 163 1.69 -41.03 0.64
CA ASP A 163 2.93 -40.54 1.22
C ASP A 163 2.76 -39.06 1.64
N PRO A 164 2.30 -38.82 2.87
CA PRO A 164 2.14 -37.47 3.38
C PRO A 164 3.48 -36.77 3.69
N ALA A 165 4.60 -37.47 3.66
CA ALA A 165 5.94 -36.93 3.85
C ALA A 165 6.55 -36.37 2.56
N ASP A 166 5.93 -36.60 1.41
CA ASP A 166 6.39 -35.99 0.15
C ASP A 166 6.05 -34.49 0.11
N ASP A 167 7.10 -33.67 0.32
CA ASP A 167 7.02 -32.20 0.35
C ASP A 167 6.55 -31.62 -0.99
N TRP A 168 6.94 -32.23 -2.12
CA TRP A 168 6.53 -31.81 -3.45
C TRP A 168 5.02 -31.99 -3.64
N VAL A 169 4.51 -33.19 -3.32
CA VAL A 169 3.07 -33.52 -3.45
C VAL A 169 2.23 -32.58 -2.59
N SER A 170 2.65 -32.34 -1.35
CA SER A 170 1.97 -31.42 -0.43
C SER A 170 1.95 -29.98 -0.98
N GLY A 171 3.09 -29.49 -1.49
CA GLY A 171 3.20 -28.17 -2.09
C GLY A 171 2.31 -28.00 -3.32
N MET A 172 2.34 -28.96 -4.26
CA MET A 172 1.52 -28.92 -5.47
C MET A 172 0.03 -29.03 -5.18
N ARG A 173 -0.37 -29.85 -4.21
CA ARG A 173 -1.79 -29.94 -3.82
C ARG A 173 -2.30 -28.62 -3.24
N VAL A 174 -1.51 -27.94 -2.41
CA VAL A 174 -1.86 -26.61 -1.88
C VAL A 174 -1.94 -25.59 -3.03
N ARG A 175 -0.96 -25.56 -3.94
CA ARG A 175 -0.95 -24.66 -5.09
C ARG A 175 -2.23 -24.79 -5.93
N TYR A 176 -2.50 -25.99 -6.44
CA TYR A 176 -3.63 -26.19 -7.36
C TYR A 176 -4.99 -26.04 -6.66
N ALA A 177 -5.08 -26.29 -5.35
CA ALA A 177 -6.28 -25.98 -4.58
C ALA A 177 -6.50 -24.45 -4.48
N ILE A 178 -5.44 -23.65 -4.28
CA ILE A 178 -5.51 -22.19 -4.30
C ILE A 178 -5.92 -21.70 -5.71
N GLU A 179 -5.28 -22.20 -6.76
CA GLU A 179 -5.60 -21.83 -8.16
C GLU A 179 -7.04 -22.19 -8.54
N ALA A 180 -7.59 -23.26 -7.96
CA ALA A 180 -9.00 -23.66 -8.13
C ALA A 180 -9.98 -22.86 -7.26
N GLY A 181 -9.50 -21.94 -6.42
CA GLY A 181 -10.34 -21.21 -5.45
C GLY A 181 -10.86 -22.07 -4.28
N GLN A 182 -10.36 -23.31 -4.12
CA GLN A 182 -10.78 -24.26 -3.08
C GLN A 182 -9.95 -24.06 -1.80
N LEU A 183 -10.18 -22.93 -1.10
CA LEU A 183 -9.34 -22.52 0.05
C LEU A 183 -9.39 -23.51 1.22
N ASP A 184 -10.51 -24.14 1.48
CA ASP A 184 -10.62 -25.19 2.52
C ASP A 184 -9.84 -26.45 2.12
N THR A 185 -9.85 -26.83 0.84
CA THR A 185 -9.03 -27.92 0.32
C THR A 185 -7.55 -27.61 0.46
N ALA A 186 -7.13 -26.37 0.21
CA ALA A 186 -5.74 -25.92 0.41
C ALA A 186 -5.34 -26.02 1.88
N ALA A 187 -6.21 -25.61 2.81
CA ALA A 187 -5.96 -25.72 4.24
C ALA A 187 -5.84 -27.18 4.71
N ILE A 188 -6.73 -28.06 4.23
CA ILE A 188 -6.68 -29.50 4.50
C ILE A 188 -5.38 -30.11 3.94
N ALA A 189 -4.99 -29.74 2.71
CA ALA A 189 -3.77 -30.24 2.09
C ALA A 189 -2.52 -29.82 2.88
N ALA A 190 -2.46 -28.55 3.32
CA ALA A 190 -1.36 -28.02 4.13
C ALA A 190 -1.29 -28.71 5.51
N SER A 191 -2.44 -28.98 6.14
CA SER A 191 -2.51 -29.66 7.43
C SER A 191 -2.15 -31.14 7.36
N ALA A 192 -2.37 -31.79 6.23
CA ALA A 192 -2.02 -33.18 5.97
C ALA A 192 -0.55 -33.40 5.64
N CYS A 193 0.25 -32.33 5.47
CA CYS A 193 1.68 -32.41 5.23
C CYS A 193 2.40 -32.97 6.46
N ALA A 194 3.19 -34.06 6.27
CA ALA A 194 4.00 -34.70 7.31
C ALA A 194 5.48 -34.79 6.93
N GLY A 195 5.91 -34.02 5.93
CA GLY A 195 7.29 -33.93 5.46
C GLY A 195 8.15 -32.99 6.30
N THR A 196 8.96 -32.17 5.63
CA THR A 196 9.86 -31.21 6.28
C THR A 196 9.06 -30.22 7.14
N ALA A 197 9.33 -30.16 8.44
CA ALA A 197 8.50 -29.46 9.42
C ALA A 197 8.35 -27.95 9.11
N TRP A 198 9.43 -27.27 8.72
CA TRP A 198 9.34 -25.85 8.33
C TRP A 198 8.53 -25.64 7.06
N TRP A 199 8.66 -26.57 6.08
CA TRP A 199 7.92 -26.52 4.81
C TRP A 199 6.41 -26.69 5.04
N CYS A 200 6.02 -27.71 5.81
CA CYS A 200 4.61 -27.93 6.19
C CYS A 200 4.03 -26.70 6.89
N SER A 201 4.79 -26.05 7.78
CA SER A 201 4.37 -24.83 8.46
C SER A 201 4.25 -23.66 7.46
N ALA A 202 5.15 -23.53 6.49
CA ALA A 202 5.06 -22.51 5.43
C ALA A 202 3.82 -22.70 4.55
N LEU A 203 3.49 -23.93 4.16
CA LEU A 203 2.26 -24.25 3.42
C LEU A 203 0.99 -23.90 4.22
N GLN A 204 0.98 -24.16 5.52
CA GLN A 204 -0.12 -23.75 6.42
C GLN A 204 -0.25 -22.22 6.46
N GLY A 205 0.88 -21.52 6.56
CA GLY A 205 0.95 -20.06 6.52
C GLY A 205 0.40 -19.50 5.22
N LEU A 206 0.80 -20.06 4.08
CA LEU A 206 0.28 -19.67 2.76
C LEU A 206 -1.22 -19.88 2.65
N ALA A 207 -1.72 -21.07 2.98
CA ALA A 207 -3.15 -21.38 2.90
C ALA A 207 -3.99 -20.46 3.82
N ALA A 208 -3.51 -20.16 5.01
CA ALA A 208 -4.16 -19.25 5.95
C ALA A 208 -4.13 -17.80 5.45
N HIS A 209 -3.01 -17.33 4.86
CA HIS A 209 -2.89 -16.00 4.30
C HIS A 209 -3.88 -15.76 3.15
N ILE A 210 -3.93 -16.69 2.20
CA ILE A 210 -4.86 -16.61 1.07
C ILE A 210 -6.34 -16.62 1.54
N ALA A 211 -6.63 -17.26 2.66
CA ALA A 211 -7.95 -17.30 3.29
C ALA A 211 -8.25 -16.10 4.22
N ASN A 212 -7.39 -15.07 4.27
CA ASN A 212 -7.48 -13.91 5.19
C ASN A 212 -7.50 -14.29 6.68
N ARG A 213 -6.91 -15.44 7.06
CA ARG A 213 -6.76 -15.88 8.46
C ARG A 213 -5.45 -15.34 9.03
N HIS A 214 -5.39 -14.03 9.27
CA HIS A 214 -4.14 -13.29 9.54
C HIS A 214 -3.31 -13.85 10.70
N GLU A 215 -3.94 -14.12 11.87
CA GLU A 215 -3.24 -14.67 13.04
C GLU A 215 -2.71 -16.08 12.81
N ALA A 216 -3.55 -16.95 12.22
CA ALA A 216 -3.15 -18.31 11.88
C ALA A 216 -1.98 -18.32 10.89
N SER A 217 -2.00 -17.41 9.90
CA SER A 217 -0.90 -17.23 8.95
C SER A 217 0.39 -16.81 9.65
N SER A 218 0.33 -15.76 10.48
CA SER A 218 1.51 -15.29 11.23
C SER A 218 2.08 -16.36 12.16
N THR A 219 1.23 -17.12 12.85
CA THR A 219 1.67 -18.20 13.72
C THR A 219 2.37 -19.31 12.93
N ALA A 220 1.81 -19.70 11.79
CA ALA A 220 2.36 -20.74 10.96
C ALA A 220 3.71 -20.29 10.32
N PHE A 221 3.82 -19.06 9.83
CA PHE A 221 5.07 -18.53 9.29
C PHE A 221 6.13 -18.33 10.37
N ALA A 222 5.78 -17.86 11.56
CA ALA A 222 6.72 -17.76 12.68
C ALA A 222 7.31 -19.15 13.02
N ARG A 223 6.46 -20.20 13.04
CA ARG A 223 6.91 -21.58 13.22
C ARG A 223 7.79 -22.04 12.07
N ALA A 224 7.45 -21.74 10.82
CA ALA A 224 8.27 -22.08 9.67
C ALA A 224 9.67 -21.48 9.79
N LEU A 225 9.77 -20.18 10.07
CA LEU A 225 11.04 -19.48 10.23
C LEU A 225 11.89 -20.01 11.39
N SER A 226 11.27 -20.40 12.51
CA SER A 226 11.99 -20.95 13.66
C SER A 226 12.58 -22.34 13.39
N LEU A 227 11.97 -23.12 12.50
CA LEU A 227 12.39 -24.46 12.12
C LEU A 227 13.30 -24.48 10.87
N MET A 228 13.40 -23.35 10.17
CA MET A 228 14.11 -23.23 8.90
C MET A 228 15.63 -23.19 9.12
N PRO A 229 16.43 -23.81 8.24
CA PRO A 229 17.88 -23.66 8.25
C PRO A 229 18.28 -22.17 8.18
N ALA A 230 19.31 -21.76 8.92
CA ALA A 230 19.70 -20.36 9.05
C ALA A 230 19.91 -19.65 7.70
N ALA A 231 20.59 -20.28 6.75
CA ALA A 231 20.83 -19.70 5.43
C ALA A 231 19.51 -19.45 4.67
N GLN A 232 18.58 -20.37 4.73
CA GLN A 232 17.27 -20.23 4.08
C GLN A 232 16.40 -19.19 4.78
N ARG A 233 16.42 -19.14 6.12
CA ARG A 233 15.74 -18.09 6.87
C ARG A 233 16.27 -16.71 6.47
N CYS A 234 17.59 -16.55 6.33
CA CYS A 234 18.20 -15.31 5.88
C CYS A 234 17.73 -14.89 4.49
N GLU A 235 17.59 -15.84 3.57
CA GLU A 235 17.04 -15.57 2.24
C GLU A 235 15.59 -15.10 2.31
N TRP A 236 14.74 -15.81 3.04
CA TRP A 236 13.30 -15.52 3.13
C TRP A 236 12.98 -14.24 3.89
N THR A 237 13.87 -13.80 4.77
CA THR A 237 13.69 -12.57 5.54
C THR A 237 14.41 -11.37 4.92
N ASP A 238 15.12 -11.52 3.81
CA ASP A 238 15.83 -10.43 3.13
C ASP A 238 14.85 -9.51 2.40
N LEU A 239 14.80 -8.24 2.80
CA LEU A 239 13.94 -7.21 2.23
C LEU A 239 14.58 -6.44 1.07
N THR A 240 15.79 -6.78 0.63
CA THR A 240 16.54 -6.02 -0.37
C THR A 240 15.75 -5.78 -1.65
N TRP A 241 14.96 -6.75 -2.11
CA TRP A 241 14.16 -6.58 -3.33
C TRP A 241 12.98 -5.62 -3.15
N TRP A 242 12.50 -5.43 -1.94
CA TRP A 242 11.38 -4.54 -1.63
C TRP A 242 11.84 -3.11 -1.33
N LEU A 243 13.06 -2.96 -0.81
CA LEU A 243 13.62 -1.66 -0.45
C LEU A 243 14.08 -0.87 -1.69
N GLU A 244 14.00 0.44 -1.60
CA GLU A 244 14.62 1.32 -2.58
C GLU A 244 16.15 1.23 -2.50
N PRO A 245 16.87 1.44 -3.63
CA PRO A 245 18.34 1.30 -3.67
C PRO A 245 19.07 2.13 -2.62
N GLN A 246 18.57 3.29 -2.24
CA GLN A 246 19.16 4.16 -1.24
C GLN A 246 19.23 3.53 0.15
N ALA A 247 18.28 2.65 0.48
CA ALA A 247 18.26 1.93 1.76
C ALA A 247 19.15 0.67 1.76
N HIS A 248 19.59 0.17 0.60
CA HIS A 248 20.29 -1.11 0.48
C HIS A 248 21.59 -1.17 1.28
N ALA A 249 22.40 -0.11 1.23
CA ALA A 249 23.72 -0.12 1.87
C ALA A 249 23.60 -0.25 3.39
N ALA A 250 22.74 0.56 4.00
CA ALA A 250 22.50 0.51 5.44
C ALA A 250 21.87 -0.82 5.87
N TYR A 251 20.88 -1.32 5.12
CA TYR A 251 20.24 -2.59 5.41
C TYR A 251 21.20 -3.78 5.30
N LYS A 252 22.02 -3.85 4.25
CA LYS A 252 23.00 -4.93 4.04
C LYS A 252 24.17 -4.88 5.01
N ALA A 253 24.47 -3.74 5.60
CA ALA A 253 25.48 -3.63 6.65
C ALA A 253 25.09 -4.37 7.94
N ILE A 254 23.80 -4.64 8.14
CA ILE A 254 23.31 -5.43 9.27
C ILE A 254 23.46 -6.92 8.91
N PRO A 255 24.25 -7.72 9.65
CA PRO A 255 24.31 -9.17 9.45
C PRO A 255 22.92 -9.81 9.55
N CYS A 256 22.67 -10.81 8.73
CA CYS A 256 21.35 -11.44 8.66
C CYS A 256 20.79 -11.85 10.02
N GLU A 257 21.63 -12.44 10.86
CA GLU A 257 21.27 -12.95 12.19
C GLU A 257 20.82 -11.85 13.16
N ARG A 258 21.04 -10.59 12.81
CA ARG A 258 20.68 -9.40 13.59
C ARG A 258 19.63 -8.52 12.92
N ARG A 259 19.06 -8.96 11.77
CA ARG A 259 18.07 -8.17 11.02
C ARG A 259 16.65 -8.27 11.56
N ASP A 260 16.36 -9.18 12.48
CA ASP A 260 14.98 -9.46 12.91
C ASP A 260 14.25 -8.22 13.43
N ALA A 261 14.90 -7.39 14.24
CA ALA A 261 14.31 -6.16 14.77
C ALA A 261 14.08 -5.12 13.66
N GLU A 262 15.04 -4.96 12.74
CA GLU A 262 14.92 -4.04 11.62
C GLU A 262 13.85 -4.49 10.63
N ASN A 263 13.79 -5.79 10.32
CA ASN A 263 12.75 -6.36 9.50
C ASN A 263 11.36 -6.16 10.12
N ALA A 264 11.23 -6.44 11.43
CA ALA A 264 9.98 -6.23 12.14
C ALA A 264 9.53 -4.74 12.07
N ARG A 265 10.47 -3.80 12.23
CA ARG A 265 10.21 -2.36 12.14
C ARG A 265 9.79 -1.94 10.73
N ILE A 266 10.53 -2.36 9.70
CA ILE A 266 10.21 -2.03 8.30
C ILE A 266 8.87 -2.64 7.90
N LEU A 267 8.63 -3.92 8.19
CA LEU A 267 7.37 -4.58 7.88
C LEU A 267 6.19 -4.02 8.68
N ARG A 268 6.42 -3.49 9.89
CA ARG A 268 5.40 -2.76 10.64
C ARG A 268 5.03 -1.44 9.96
N LEU A 269 6.03 -0.67 9.50
CA LEU A 269 5.82 0.55 8.72
C LEU A 269 5.11 0.24 7.38
N ALA A 270 5.47 -0.86 6.73
CA ALA A 270 4.86 -1.30 5.47
C ALA A 270 3.45 -1.88 5.64
N GLN A 271 3.05 -2.31 6.83
CA GLN A 271 1.78 -3.01 7.05
C GLN A 271 0.59 -2.20 6.51
N PRO A 272 -0.28 -2.79 5.68
CA PRO A 272 -1.41 -2.08 5.08
C PRO A 272 -2.32 -1.43 6.13
N LEU A 273 -2.76 -2.18 7.13
CA LEU A 273 -3.61 -1.73 8.22
C LEU A 273 -3.08 -2.22 9.57
N TRP A 274 -2.85 -1.29 10.49
CA TRP A 274 -2.47 -1.63 11.88
C TRP A 274 -3.65 -2.13 12.72
N LEU A 275 -4.88 -1.95 12.25
CA LEU A 275 -6.08 -2.50 12.89
C LEU A 275 -6.21 -4.02 12.72
N LEU A 276 -5.46 -4.63 11.78
CA LEU A 276 -5.45 -6.09 11.64
C LEU A 276 -4.75 -6.75 12.82
N PRO A 277 -5.18 -7.95 13.23
CA PRO A 277 -4.65 -8.62 14.42
C PRO A 277 -3.20 -9.13 14.25
N ALA A 278 -2.67 -9.10 13.00
CA ALA A 278 -1.33 -9.56 12.66
C ALA A 278 -0.70 -8.71 11.56
N ASN A 279 0.60 -8.86 11.34
CA ASN A 279 1.31 -8.14 10.27
C ASN A 279 1.07 -8.81 8.92
N ASP A 280 0.09 -8.32 8.18
CA ASP A 280 -0.29 -8.83 6.88
C ASP A 280 0.82 -8.69 5.82
N MET A 281 1.66 -7.67 5.95
CA MET A 281 2.79 -7.47 5.04
C MET A 281 3.89 -8.52 5.23
N ALA A 282 4.15 -8.93 6.47
CA ALA A 282 5.05 -10.03 6.76
C ALA A 282 4.48 -11.37 6.22
N ASN A 283 3.17 -11.58 6.41
CA ASN A 283 2.49 -12.77 5.87
C ASN A 283 2.58 -12.83 4.35
N GLU A 284 2.39 -11.69 3.67
CA GLU A 284 2.53 -11.61 2.20
C GLU A 284 3.95 -11.94 1.74
N LEU A 285 4.98 -11.40 2.40
CA LEU A 285 6.38 -11.73 2.08
C LEU A 285 6.61 -13.24 2.11
N TYR A 286 6.25 -13.88 3.21
CA TYR A 286 6.49 -15.31 3.37
C TYR A 286 5.57 -16.17 2.49
N ALA A 287 4.36 -15.71 2.20
CA ALA A 287 3.48 -16.36 1.23
C ALA A 287 4.08 -16.35 -0.17
N ARG A 288 4.67 -15.22 -0.60
CA ARG A 288 5.37 -15.12 -1.89
C ARG A 288 6.60 -16.02 -1.96
N TRP A 289 7.39 -16.09 -0.92
CA TRP A 289 8.49 -17.05 -0.85
C TRP A 289 8.00 -18.49 -0.91
N THR A 290 6.93 -18.82 -0.19
CA THR A 290 6.35 -20.17 -0.18
C THR A 290 5.87 -20.58 -1.56
N ILE A 291 5.06 -19.75 -2.23
CA ILE A 291 4.54 -20.08 -3.56
C ILE A 291 5.65 -20.09 -4.62
N SER A 292 6.65 -19.22 -4.50
CA SER A 292 7.82 -19.25 -5.38
C SER A 292 8.60 -20.57 -5.27
N ARG A 293 8.75 -21.07 -4.05
CA ARG A 293 9.37 -22.38 -3.85
C ARG A 293 8.52 -23.51 -4.44
N VAL A 294 7.20 -23.49 -4.28
CA VAL A 294 6.32 -24.46 -4.95
C VAL A 294 6.53 -24.41 -6.46
N HIS A 295 6.57 -23.23 -7.04
CA HIS A 295 6.79 -23.06 -8.49
C HIS A 295 8.17 -23.55 -8.94
N SER A 296 9.20 -23.40 -8.11
CA SER A 296 10.55 -23.88 -8.42
C SER A 296 10.68 -25.41 -8.45
N LEU A 297 9.76 -26.11 -7.80
CA LEU A 297 9.78 -27.57 -7.67
C LEU A 297 9.05 -28.31 -8.81
N GLY A 298 8.27 -27.62 -9.61
CA GLY A 298 7.48 -28.20 -10.68
C GLY A 298 7.53 -27.39 -11.96
N ARG A 299 6.85 -27.89 -13.00
CA ARG A 299 6.72 -27.12 -14.23
C ARG A 299 5.82 -25.89 -13.98
N ILE A 300 6.20 -24.78 -14.58
CA ILE A 300 5.41 -23.56 -14.61
C ILE A 300 4.90 -23.28 -16.04
N PRO A 301 3.87 -22.44 -16.20
CA PRO A 301 3.31 -22.11 -17.51
C PRO A 301 4.31 -21.43 -18.46
N TYR A 302 4.00 -21.50 -19.78
CA TYR A 302 4.71 -20.79 -20.85
C TYR A 302 6.14 -21.23 -21.09
N ASP A 303 6.51 -22.43 -20.64
CA ASP A 303 7.85 -23.01 -20.81
C ASP A 303 9.00 -22.15 -20.27
N LEU A 304 8.67 -21.21 -19.40
CA LEU A 304 9.69 -20.45 -18.68
C LEU A 304 10.40 -21.36 -17.67
N ALA A 305 11.71 -21.43 -17.77
CA ALA A 305 12.50 -22.07 -16.72
C ALA A 305 12.45 -21.23 -15.45
N PHE A 306 12.12 -21.86 -14.31
CA PHE A 306 12.16 -21.15 -13.03
C PHE A 306 13.60 -20.74 -12.72
N GLY A 307 13.83 -19.43 -12.58
CA GLY A 307 15.13 -18.85 -12.31
C GLY A 307 15.00 -17.57 -11.50
N ARG A 308 16.12 -16.86 -11.32
CA ARG A 308 16.19 -15.64 -10.50
C ARG A 308 15.19 -14.57 -10.93
N ASN A 309 14.97 -14.40 -12.23
CA ASN A 309 14.06 -13.40 -12.77
C ASN A 309 12.61 -13.66 -12.35
N ILE A 310 12.16 -14.92 -12.43
CA ILE A 310 10.82 -15.31 -11.99
C ILE A 310 10.70 -15.21 -10.47
N LEU A 311 11.72 -15.66 -9.73
CA LEU A 311 11.75 -15.53 -8.28
C LEU A 311 11.66 -14.07 -7.84
N GLU A 312 12.48 -13.18 -8.42
CA GLU A 312 12.44 -11.74 -8.10
C GLU A 312 11.07 -11.14 -8.45
N SER A 313 10.53 -11.45 -9.62
CA SER A 313 9.20 -10.98 -10.03
C SER A 313 8.12 -11.41 -9.05
N GLN A 314 8.11 -12.67 -8.64
CA GLN A 314 7.11 -13.20 -7.69
C GLN A 314 7.27 -12.61 -6.29
N VAL A 315 8.49 -12.47 -5.79
CA VAL A 315 8.72 -11.88 -4.46
C VAL A 315 8.34 -10.40 -4.46
N ARG A 316 8.58 -9.67 -5.55
CA ARG A 316 8.25 -8.23 -5.64
C ARG A 316 6.77 -7.96 -5.90
N TYR A 317 6.15 -8.71 -6.79
CA TYR A 317 4.81 -8.39 -7.33
C TYR A 317 3.77 -9.49 -7.13
N GLY A 318 4.16 -10.65 -6.64
CA GLY A 318 3.29 -11.81 -6.55
C GLY A 318 3.23 -12.61 -7.86
N TRP A 319 2.43 -13.67 -7.87
CA TRP A 319 2.16 -14.45 -9.07
C TRP A 319 1.07 -13.74 -9.89
N PRO A 320 1.34 -13.45 -11.18
CA PRO A 320 0.37 -12.76 -12.03
C PRO A 320 -0.95 -13.53 -12.19
N GLU A 321 -2.05 -12.81 -12.24
CA GLU A 321 -3.38 -13.41 -12.42
C GLU A 321 -3.70 -13.74 -13.89
N ALA A 322 -3.03 -13.09 -14.83
CA ALA A 322 -3.20 -13.32 -16.26
C ALA A 322 -1.89 -13.05 -17.01
N TRP A 323 -1.82 -13.51 -18.24
CA TRP A 323 -0.59 -13.50 -19.04
C TRP A 323 -0.86 -13.10 -20.49
N SER A 324 0.17 -12.58 -21.17
CA SER A 324 0.22 -12.44 -22.63
C SER A 324 1.64 -12.73 -23.12
N ILE A 325 1.76 -12.98 -24.42
CA ILE A 325 3.05 -13.14 -25.08
C ILE A 325 3.20 -12.00 -26.09
N GLN A 326 4.28 -11.25 -25.96
CA GLN A 326 4.70 -10.28 -26.94
C GLN A 326 5.72 -10.95 -27.87
N ASN A 327 5.33 -11.21 -29.11
CA ASN A 327 6.25 -11.69 -30.12
C ASN A 327 7.02 -10.51 -30.70
N GLY A 328 8.33 -10.66 -30.85
CA GLY A 328 9.14 -9.71 -31.62
C GLY A 328 8.60 -9.61 -33.06
N GLY A 329 8.49 -8.39 -33.59
CA GLY A 329 8.14 -8.18 -34.99
C GLY A 329 9.27 -8.63 -35.93
N VAL A 330 8.99 -8.73 -37.23
CA VAL A 330 10.01 -9.09 -38.25
C VAL A 330 11.23 -8.16 -38.21
N ALA A 331 11.05 -6.93 -37.73
CA ALA A 331 12.11 -5.93 -37.54
C ALA A 331 12.72 -5.92 -36.12
N ASP A 332 12.21 -6.72 -35.20
CA ASP A 332 12.67 -6.78 -33.81
C ASP A 332 13.19 -8.17 -33.48
N PRO A 333 14.52 -8.37 -33.45
CA PRO A 333 15.13 -9.67 -33.22
C PRO A 333 15.06 -10.15 -31.76
N ARG A 334 14.37 -9.41 -30.87
CA ARG A 334 14.25 -9.82 -29.47
C ARG A 334 13.43 -11.12 -29.35
N PRO A 335 13.81 -12.01 -28.44
CA PRO A 335 13.03 -13.20 -28.19
C PRO A 335 11.62 -12.83 -27.70
N PRO A 336 10.62 -13.70 -27.88
CA PRO A 336 9.30 -13.50 -27.31
C PRO A 336 9.40 -13.27 -25.80
N SER A 337 8.72 -12.23 -25.31
CA SER A 337 8.61 -11.97 -23.88
C SER A 337 7.24 -12.38 -23.36
N VAL A 338 7.21 -12.98 -22.19
CA VAL A 338 5.99 -13.28 -21.45
C VAL A 338 5.68 -12.12 -20.53
N ILE A 339 4.47 -11.61 -20.61
CA ILE A 339 4.02 -10.51 -19.79
C ILE A 339 3.03 -11.02 -18.76
N GLY A 340 3.40 -10.92 -17.49
CA GLY A 340 2.51 -11.18 -16.38
C GLY A 340 1.67 -9.96 -16.05
N HIS A 341 0.35 -10.13 -15.98
CA HIS A 341 -0.62 -9.06 -15.73
C HIS A 341 -1.15 -9.14 -14.30
N GLU A 342 -1.16 -7.99 -13.63
CA GLU A 342 -1.87 -7.76 -12.38
C GLU A 342 -3.11 -6.89 -12.66
N PRO A 343 -4.27 -7.50 -12.94
CA PRO A 343 -5.49 -6.77 -13.27
C PRO A 343 -6.17 -6.15 -12.06
N THR A 344 -5.86 -6.65 -10.86
CA THR A 344 -6.41 -6.12 -9.62
C THR A 344 -5.62 -4.88 -9.19
N PRO A 345 -6.29 -3.79 -8.75
CA PRO A 345 -5.58 -2.63 -8.23
C PRO A 345 -4.63 -3.02 -7.11
N SER A 346 -3.36 -2.68 -7.27
CA SER A 346 -2.30 -2.98 -6.31
C SER A 346 -1.58 -1.70 -5.86
N TYR A 347 -0.95 -1.76 -4.70
CA TYR A 347 -0.46 -0.58 -3.99
C TYR A 347 0.97 -0.78 -3.53
N ASP A 348 1.70 0.31 -3.42
CA ASP A 348 2.99 0.36 -2.75
C ASP A 348 2.78 0.65 -1.26
N PHE A 349 3.09 -0.33 -0.43
CA PHE A 349 3.02 -0.16 1.02
C PHE A 349 4.39 0.06 1.66
N MET A 350 5.48 -0.06 0.88
CA MET A 350 6.82 0.13 1.43
C MET A 350 7.06 1.61 1.77
N PRO A 351 7.58 1.88 2.95
CA PRO A 351 7.95 3.24 3.33
C PRO A 351 9.19 3.68 2.53
N THR A 352 9.26 4.98 2.23
CA THR A 352 10.45 5.58 1.62
C THR A 352 11.68 5.43 2.53
N PRO A 353 12.93 5.50 2.01
CA PRO A 353 14.13 5.46 2.83
C PRO A 353 14.13 6.48 3.97
N ALA A 354 13.63 7.69 3.72
CA ALA A 354 13.53 8.74 4.74
C ALA A 354 12.58 8.36 5.90
N VAL A 355 11.45 7.72 5.59
CA VAL A 355 10.50 7.22 6.59
C VAL A 355 11.07 6.04 7.36
N ILE A 356 11.81 5.14 6.68
CA ILE A 356 12.49 4.04 7.35
C ILE A 356 13.50 4.59 8.38
N GLU A 357 14.28 5.59 8.01
CA GLU A 357 15.27 6.19 8.90
C GLU A 357 14.59 6.94 10.06
N LYS A 358 13.57 7.74 9.76
CA LYS A 358 12.92 8.61 10.73
C LYS A 358 11.39 8.61 10.59
N PRO A 359 10.71 7.58 11.10
CA PRO A 359 9.24 7.49 10.97
C PRO A 359 8.49 8.60 11.71
N ILE A 360 9.03 9.08 12.84
CA ILE A 360 8.50 10.24 13.57
C ILE A 360 9.01 11.51 12.87
N GLY A 361 8.11 12.21 12.21
CA GLY A 361 8.39 13.36 11.34
C GLY A 361 7.85 13.17 9.93
N ALA A 362 7.46 11.94 9.58
CA ALA A 362 6.81 11.64 8.31
C ALA A 362 5.45 12.36 8.21
N ALA A 363 5.22 12.98 7.05
CA ALA A 363 3.94 13.63 6.73
C ALA A 363 3.00 12.65 6.00
N ALA A 364 1.72 13.02 5.92
CA ALA A 364 0.73 12.21 5.20
C ALA A 364 1.11 11.95 3.73
N ALA A 365 1.83 12.88 3.10
CA ALA A 365 2.31 12.74 1.72
C ALA A 365 3.38 11.65 1.53
N ASP A 366 4.13 11.31 2.59
CA ASP A 366 5.18 10.29 2.55
C ASP A 366 4.61 8.85 2.48
N TRP A 367 3.30 8.72 2.66
CA TRP A 367 2.56 7.46 2.64
C TRP A 367 1.75 7.27 1.36
N ASN A 368 2.24 7.82 0.24
CA ASN A 368 1.58 7.65 -1.06
C ASN A 368 1.60 6.16 -1.48
N LEU A 369 0.42 5.63 -1.77
CA LEU A 369 0.23 4.22 -2.12
C LEU A 369 0.31 3.94 -3.63
N ARG A 370 0.48 4.95 -4.45
CA ARG A 370 0.47 4.85 -5.92
C ARG A 370 1.75 5.42 -6.53
N ASP A 371 2.84 4.72 -6.34
CA ASP A 371 4.08 5.02 -7.04
C ASP A 371 4.22 4.11 -8.28
N PRO A 372 4.29 4.65 -9.51
CA PRO A 372 4.51 3.85 -10.71
C PRO A 372 5.88 3.15 -10.71
N LYS A 373 6.84 3.64 -9.93
CA LYS A 373 8.18 3.07 -9.79
C LYS A 373 8.34 2.15 -8.59
N ALA A 374 7.23 1.77 -7.94
CA ALA A 374 7.27 0.93 -6.75
C ALA A 374 8.08 -0.35 -6.97
N ARG A 375 8.96 -0.64 -6.02
CA ARG A 375 9.80 -1.84 -6.03
C ARG A 375 9.00 -3.10 -5.72
N MET A 376 7.89 -2.97 -4.99
CA MET A 376 6.95 -4.03 -4.73
C MET A 376 5.52 -3.50 -4.83
N ARG A 377 4.58 -4.36 -5.14
CA ARG A 377 3.15 -4.05 -5.11
C ARG A 377 2.40 -5.18 -4.43
N TYR A 378 1.34 -4.79 -3.74
CA TYR A 378 0.47 -5.72 -3.07
C TYR A 378 -1.00 -5.33 -3.24
N SER A 379 -1.84 -6.30 -3.54
CA SER A 379 -3.30 -6.19 -3.57
C SER A 379 -3.88 -6.96 -2.38
N PRO A 380 -4.14 -6.29 -1.23
CA PRO A 380 -4.66 -6.98 -0.06
C PRO A 380 -6.03 -7.61 -0.35
N ARG A 381 -6.20 -8.88 -0.04
CA ARG A 381 -7.44 -9.62 -0.31
C ARG A 381 -8.64 -9.10 0.48
N PHE A 382 -8.38 -8.48 1.64
CA PHE A 382 -9.40 -7.81 2.45
C PHE A 382 -9.74 -6.41 1.94
N GLY A 383 -8.93 -5.83 1.07
CA GLY A 383 -9.01 -4.42 0.67
C GLY A 383 -8.67 -4.19 -0.81
N VAL A 384 -9.45 -4.73 -1.74
CA VAL A 384 -9.26 -4.53 -3.19
C VAL A 384 -9.32 -3.04 -3.57
N GLY A 385 -10.21 -2.25 -2.95
CA GLY A 385 -10.21 -0.80 -3.06
C GLY A 385 -9.51 -0.17 -1.86
N TYR A 386 -8.28 0.33 -2.05
CA TYR A 386 -7.49 0.97 -1.01
C TYR A 386 -7.26 2.44 -1.33
N GLY A 387 -7.39 3.32 -0.35
CA GLY A 387 -7.26 4.75 -0.61
C GLY A 387 -6.83 5.58 0.60
N ALA A 388 -6.59 6.86 0.33
CA ALA A 388 -6.38 7.85 1.37
C ALA A 388 -7.69 8.11 2.12
N LEU A 389 -7.62 8.18 3.44
CA LEU A 389 -8.77 8.46 4.30
C LEU A 389 -8.91 9.97 4.49
N PRO A 390 -10.02 10.60 4.05
CA PRO A 390 -10.35 11.95 4.48
C PRO A 390 -10.43 12.02 5.99
N SER A 391 -9.65 12.88 6.60
CA SER A 391 -9.41 12.86 8.04
C SER A 391 -9.13 14.23 8.63
N GLN A 392 -9.17 14.29 9.94
CA GLN A 392 -8.67 15.40 10.74
C GLN A 392 -8.11 14.89 12.07
N PHE A 393 -7.04 15.51 12.56
CA PHE A 393 -6.55 15.29 13.92
C PHE A 393 -6.69 16.59 14.72
N ALA A 394 -7.24 16.51 15.93
CA ALA A 394 -7.34 17.65 16.82
C ALA A 394 -6.87 17.25 18.23
N ARG A 395 -6.08 18.12 18.87
CA ARG A 395 -5.39 17.85 20.13
C ARG A 395 -6.02 18.63 21.25
N PHE A 396 -6.21 17.96 22.39
CA PHE A 396 -6.83 18.49 23.59
C PHE A 396 -5.99 18.15 24.81
N ARG A 397 -5.83 19.05 25.77
CA ARG A 397 -5.07 18.81 26.98
C ARG A 397 -5.88 17.99 27.99
N ARG A 398 -5.25 17.01 28.62
CA ARG A 398 -5.80 16.23 29.75
C ARG A 398 -4.71 16.02 30.80
N GLY A 399 -4.63 16.94 31.77
CA GLY A 399 -3.50 16.98 32.70
C GLY A 399 -2.17 17.16 31.93
N ASP A 400 -1.23 16.25 32.17
CA ASP A 400 0.09 16.24 31.53
C ASP A 400 0.09 15.45 30.20
N SER A 401 -1.07 14.98 29.75
CA SER A 401 -1.21 14.24 28.50
C SER A 401 -2.02 15.02 27.46
N THR A 402 -1.86 14.61 26.20
CA THR A 402 -2.66 15.10 25.09
C THR A 402 -3.68 14.03 24.68
N LEU A 403 -4.96 14.38 24.68
CA LEU A 403 -6.01 13.57 24.07
C LEU A 403 -6.17 14.01 22.61
N VAL A 404 -6.05 13.06 21.69
CA VAL A 404 -6.16 13.30 20.26
C VAL A 404 -7.48 12.76 19.75
N ALA A 405 -8.23 13.60 19.03
CA ALA A 405 -9.39 13.19 18.27
C ALA A 405 -8.97 12.95 16.82
N GLY A 406 -8.96 11.69 16.39
CA GLY A 406 -8.77 11.27 14.99
C GLY A 406 -10.12 11.16 14.30
N GLY A 407 -10.52 12.17 13.55
CA GLY A 407 -11.76 12.20 12.78
C GLY A 407 -11.59 11.58 11.41
N TYR A 408 -12.57 10.81 10.94
CA TYR A 408 -12.60 10.18 9.63
C TYR A 408 -13.96 10.35 8.97
N ARG A 409 -13.97 10.38 7.63
CA ARG A 409 -15.19 10.45 6.83
C ARG A 409 -15.08 9.54 5.60
N MET A 410 -16.06 8.68 5.45
CA MET A 410 -16.22 7.88 4.25
C MET A 410 -16.88 8.74 3.18
N VAL A 411 -16.19 8.95 2.07
CA VAL A 411 -16.74 9.63 0.90
C VAL A 411 -17.27 8.59 -0.10
N ARG A 412 -18.27 8.97 -0.87
CA ARG A 412 -18.89 8.11 -1.91
C ARG A 412 -17.88 7.48 -2.86
N GLU A 413 -16.82 8.21 -3.18
CA GLU A 413 -15.75 7.73 -4.07
C GLU A 413 -14.95 6.53 -3.50
N LEU A 414 -14.94 6.40 -2.20
CA LEU A 414 -14.39 5.21 -1.54
C LEU A 414 -15.41 4.09 -1.46
N GLU A 415 -16.70 4.33 -1.83
CA GLU A 415 -17.84 3.42 -1.64
C GLU A 415 -17.45 2.15 -0.87
N LEU A 416 -17.17 2.39 0.39
CA LEU A 416 -16.67 1.36 1.30
C LEU A 416 -17.87 0.50 1.69
N GLY A 417 -18.43 -0.24 0.76
CA GLY A 417 -19.45 -1.21 1.07
C GLY A 417 -20.58 -0.71 1.99
N ARG A 418 -21.39 -1.61 2.47
CA ARG A 418 -22.38 -1.31 3.50
C ARG A 418 -21.74 -1.39 4.89
N ALA A 419 -22.14 -0.48 5.80
CA ALA A 419 -21.83 -0.64 7.23
C ALA A 419 -22.25 -2.03 7.75
N PRO A 420 -21.63 -2.54 8.81
CA PRO A 420 -20.74 -1.82 9.72
C PRO A 420 -19.30 -1.72 9.20
N TYR A 421 -18.61 -0.64 9.57
CA TYR A 421 -17.19 -0.46 9.33
C TYR A 421 -16.39 -0.80 10.60
N ILE A 422 -15.12 -1.16 10.41
CA ILE A 422 -14.15 -1.24 11.51
C ILE A 422 -13.28 0.00 11.41
N ALA A 423 -13.20 0.79 12.47
CA ALA A 423 -12.34 1.97 12.53
C ALA A 423 -11.34 1.84 13.69
N ALA A 424 -10.12 2.29 13.49
CA ALA A 424 -9.10 2.31 14.53
C ALA A 424 -8.21 3.55 14.42
N LEU A 425 -7.80 4.07 15.59
CA LEU A 425 -6.74 5.04 15.74
C LEU A 425 -5.62 4.38 16.54
N THR A 426 -4.42 4.33 15.97
CA THR A 426 -3.24 3.71 16.57
C THR A 426 -2.12 4.74 16.68
N PHE A 427 -1.42 4.75 17.82
CA PHE A 427 -0.17 5.48 18.01
C PHE A 427 0.99 4.51 18.19
N ASP A 428 2.07 4.75 17.45
CA ASP A 428 3.32 4.00 17.53
C ASP A 428 4.50 4.97 17.62
N GLY A 429 5.37 4.76 18.61
CA GLY A 429 6.57 5.58 18.81
C GLY A 429 7.81 4.98 18.18
N PHE A 430 7.74 3.72 17.75
CA PHE A 430 8.90 2.94 17.27
C PHE A 430 10.09 2.94 18.24
N ASP A 431 9.80 3.06 19.53
CA ASP A 431 10.75 3.13 20.64
C ASP A 431 10.84 1.82 21.44
N GLY A 432 10.27 0.73 20.89
CA GLY A 432 10.22 -0.59 21.51
C GLY A 432 9.03 -0.80 22.45
N ARG A 433 8.24 0.24 22.70
CA ARG A 433 6.99 0.12 23.46
C ARG A 433 5.87 -0.42 22.59
N ALA A 434 4.92 -1.11 23.21
CA ALA A 434 3.73 -1.57 22.51
C ALA A 434 2.91 -0.37 21.96
N PRO A 435 2.44 -0.43 20.71
CA PRO A 435 1.55 0.60 20.18
C PRO A 435 0.25 0.66 20.99
N ARG A 436 -0.31 1.87 21.06
CA ARG A 436 -1.62 2.09 21.70
C ARG A 436 -2.69 2.22 20.63
N GLN A 437 -3.84 1.62 20.85
CA GLN A 437 -4.92 1.60 19.88
C GLN A 437 -6.28 1.74 20.56
N VAL A 438 -7.17 2.51 19.94
CA VAL A 438 -8.61 2.42 20.12
C VAL A 438 -9.24 1.89 18.84
N ARG A 439 -10.16 0.93 18.97
CA ARG A 439 -10.82 0.27 17.84
C ARG A 439 -12.33 0.18 18.11
N VAL A 440 -13.11 0.35 17.04
CA VAL A 440 -14.57 0.23 17.02
C VAL A 440 -14.96 -0.69 15.86
N ASP A 441 -15.59 -1.82 16.16
CA ASP A 441 -15.95 -2.84 15.16
C ASP A 441 -17.28 -2.56 14.44
N SER A 442 -18.07 -1.59 14.93
CA SER A 442 -19.32 -1.14 14.32
C SER A 442 -19.33 0.38 14.20
N ALA A 443 -18.32 0.91 13.52
CA ALA A 443 -18.13 2.33 13.36
C ALA A 443 -19.11 2.93 12.32
N PRO A 444 -19.58 4.18 12.53
CA PRO A 444 -20.39 4.91 11.54
C PRO A 444 -19.54 5.36 10.34
N ALA A 445 -20.20 5.87 9.30
CA ALA A 445 -19.52 6.39 8.10
C ALA A 445 -18.68 7.65 8.35
N ALA A 446 -18.92 8.36 9.43
CA ALA A 446 -18.11 9.50 9.88
C ALA A 446 -18.15 9.59 11.40
N GLY A 447 -17.05 10.07 12.00
CA GLY A 447 -16.93 10.23 13.43
C GLY A 447 -15.51 10.56 13.83
N ALA A 448 -15.21 10.52 15.11
CA ALA A 448 -13.84 10.61 15.63
C ALA A 448 -13.58 9.60 16.74
N LEU A 449 -12.37 9.07 16.74
CA LEU A 449 -11.82 8.21 17.78
C LEU A 449 -10.93 9.02 18.71
N LEU A 450 -11.03 8.79 20.00
CA LEU A 450 -10.28 9.50 21.02
C LEU A 450 -9.20 8.59 21.59
N LEU A 451 -7.93 9.01 21.52
CA LEU A 451 -6.81 8.27 22.07
C LEU A 451 -5.81 9.21 22.75
N SER A 452 -5.40 8.87 23.95
CA SER A 452 -4.44 9.66 24.71
C SER A 452 -3.00 9.38 24.28
N MET A 453 -2.17 10.43 24.20
CA MET A 453 -0.72 10.31 24.02
C MET A 453 0.01 11.05 25.16
N GLY A 454 1.28 10.67 25.38
CA GLY A 454 2.15 11.35 26.34
C GLY A 454 2.70 12.66 25.79
N THR A 455 3.91 13.00 26.27
CA THR A 455 4.61 14.26 25.95
C THR A 455 5.56 14.14 24.75
N THR A 456 5.65 12.96 24.13
CA THR A 456 6.53 12.70 22.98
C THR A 456 5.72 12.59 21.68
N PRO A 457 6.27 13.06 20.55
CA PRO A 457 5.66 12.86 19.24
C PRO A 457 5.48 11.37 18.92
N LEU A 458 4.37 11.02 18.26
CA LEU A 458 4.04 9.65 17.84
C LEU A 458 3.57 9.64 16.39
N LEU A 459 3.82 8.56 15.69
CA LEU A 459 3.17 8.30 14.41
C LEU A 459 1.75 7.80 14.68
N ALA A 460 0.78 8.53 14.15
CA ALA A 460 -0.63 8.17 14.18
C ALA A 460 -1.01 7.44 12.90
N SER A 461 -1.76 6.34 13.02
CA SER A 461 -2.47 5.70 11.92
C SER A 461 -3.96 5.69 12.22
N LEU A 462 -4.74 6.36 11.41
CA LEU A 462 -6.20 6.32 11.45
C LEU A 462 -6.68 5.52 10.25
N GLU A 463 -7.45 4.48 10.52
CA GLU A 463 -7.76 3.43 9.55
C GLU A 463 -9.23 3.05 9.59
N VAL A 464 -9.78 2.72 8.42
CA VAL A 464 -11.13 2.18 8.31
C VAL A 464 -11.13 1.01 7.32
N LEU A 465 -11.80 -0.07 7.71
CA LEU A 465 -12.00 -1.27 6.91
C LEU A 465 -13.51 -1.54 6.77
N ALA A 466 -13.94 -1.81 5.55
CA ALA A 466 -15.28 -2.32 5.21
C ALA A 466 -15.17 -3.79 4.79
N PRO A 467 -15.38 -4.75 5.70
CA PRO A 467 -15.16 -6.17 5.41
C PRO A 467 -16.01 -6.69 4.25
N THR A 468 -17.29 -6.32 4.22
CA THR A 468 -18.24 -6.76 3.18
C THR A 468 -17.93 -6.19 1.80
N GLY A 469 -17.41 -4.96 1.73
CA GLY A 469 -17.02 -4.29 0.49
C GLY A 469 -15.59 -4.59 0.06
N ARG A 470 -14.80 -5.28 0.88
CA ARG A 470 -13.36 -5.51 0.68
C ARG A 470 -12.64 -4.21 0.34
N ARG A 471 -12.90 -3.15 1.09
CA ARG A 471 -12.33 -1.82 0.89
C ARG A 471 -11.72 -1.31 2.17
N ALA A 472 -10.63 -0.59 2.04
CA ALA A 472 -9.92 -0.01 3.17
C ALA A 472 -9.42 1.40 2.84
N ALA A 473 -9.27 2.21 3.87
CA ALA A 473 -8.65 3.52 3.76
C ALA A 473 -7.82 3.81 5.01
N ARG A 474 -6.73 4.54 4.84
CA ARG A 474 -5.88 4.98 5.94
C ARG A 474 -5.30 6.36 5.70
N VAL A 475 -4.91 6.99 6.81
CA VAL A 475 -3.98 8.12 6.83
C VAL A 475 -2.96 7.90 7.92
N ARG A 476 -1.72 8.24 7.66
CA ARG A 476 -0.61 8.23 8.62
C ARG A 476 0.05 9.58 8.65
N GLU A 477 0.27 10.10 9.83
CA GLU A 477 1.00 11.35 10.04
C GLU A 477 1.57 11.43 11.45
N THR A 478 2.59 12.25 11.64
CA THR A 478 3.15 12.49 12.95
C THR A 478 2.28 13.47 13.73
N VAL A 479 1.84 13.07 14.91
CA VAL A 479 1.12 13.92 15.83
C VAL A 479 2.06 14.38 16.94
N GLN A 480 2.17 15.72 17.08
CA GLN A 480 2.91 16.36 18.16
C GLN A 480 2.02 16.47 19.40
N PRO A 481 2.53 16.31 20.61
CA PRO A 481 1.75 16.63 21.81
C PRO A 481 1.38 18.10 21.84
N LEU A 482 0.28 18.41 22.52
CA LEU A 482 -0.06 19.81 22.80
C LEU A 482 0.90 20.34 23.88
N PRO A 483 1.49 21.54 23.72
CA PRO A 483 2.36 22.12 24.74
C PRO A 483 1.69 22.17 26.11
N SER A 484 2.42 21.93 27.20
CA SER A 484 1.87 21.91 28.56
C SER A 484 1.33 23.26 29.01
N ASP A 485 1.88 24.35 28.47
CA ASP A 485 1.46 25.74 28.70
C ASP A 485 0.38 26.21 27.71
N ALA A 486 -0.04 25.36 26.74
CA ALA A 486 -1.08 25.72 25.79
C ALA A 486 -2.37 26.16 26.53
N ARG A 487 -2.91 27.29 26.12
CA ARG A 487 -4.14 27.85 26.66
C ARG A 487 -5.35 27.61 25.79
N LEU A 488 -5.12 27.10 24.59
CA LEU A 488 -6.12 26.81 23.57
C LEU A 488 -5.84 25.43 22.97
N SER A 489 -6.87 24.62 22.76
CA SER A 489 -6.76 23.39 22.00
C SER A 489 -6.75 23.66 20.50
N ASP A 490 -6.49 22.61 19.69
CA ASP A 490 -6.96 22.60 18.33
C ASP A 490 -8.49 22.64 18.31
N TYR A 491 -9.09 22.95 17.15
CA TYR A 491 -10.54 22.79 16.99
C TYR A 491 -10.86 21.53 16.17
N LEU A 492 -11.96 20.87 16.55
CA LEU A 492 -12.54 19.73 15.84
C LEU A 492 -13.69 20.24 14.96
N VAL A 493 -13.67 19.91 13.67
CA VAL A 493 -14.76 20.23 12.73
C VAL A 493 -15.87 19.20 12.89
N LEU A 494 -17.09 19.69 13.05
CA LEU A 494 -18.29 18.90 13.33
C LEU A 494 -19.28 19.04 12.17
N VAL A 495 -20.21 18.09 12.04
CA VAL A 495 -21.35 18.20 11.13
C VAL A 495 -22.22 19.42 11.48
N ARG A 496 -22.36 19.69 12.76
CA ARG A 496 -23.01 20.89 13.32
C ARG A 496 -22.44 21.16 14.72
N GLY A 497 -22.50 22.39 15.17
CA GLY A 497 -22.14 22.75 16.54
C GLY A 497 -23.02 22.01 17.56
N ASP A 498 -22.43 21.67 18.72
CA ASP A 498 -23.20 21.14 19.85
C ASP A 498 -24.04 22.26 20.45
N PRO A 499 -25.37 22.20 20.37
CA PRO A 499 -26.26 23.23 20.92
C PRO A 499 -26.34 23.18 22.46
N SER A 500 -25.69 22.23 23.09
CA SER A 500 -25.69 22.09 24.54
C SER A 500 -25.02 23.29 25.19
N PRO A 501 -25.57 23.81 26.31
CA PRO A 501 -24.90 24.81 27.13
C PRO A 501 -23.57 24.28 27.72
N VAL A 502 -23.38 22.96 27.72
CA VAL A 502 -22.19 22.27 28.23
C VAL A 502 -21.63 21.34 27.12
N PRO A 503 -20.99 21.91 26.05
CA PRO A 503 -20.38 21.09 25.04
C PRO A 503 -19.20 20.32 25.60
N THR A 504 -19.10 19.01 25.26
CA THR A 504 -17.98 18.14 25.66
C THR A 504 -17.30 17.55 24.44
N LEU A 505 -16.02 17.16 24.59
CA LEU A 505 -15.26 16.55 23.50
C LEU A 505 -15.87 15.22 23.07
N GLU A 506 -16.30 14.39 24.03
CA GLU A 506 -16.87 13.07 23.79
C GLU A 506 -18.15 13.14 22.93
N ARG A 507 -19.03 14.10 23.22
CA ARG A 507 -20.23 14.34 22.41
C ARG A 507 -19.88 14.93 21.04
N SER A 508 -18.93 15.85 20.99
CA SER A 508 -18.46 16.48 19.77
C SER A 508 -17.78 15.45 18.83
N ALA A 509 -17.03 14.50 19.40
CA ALA A 509 -16.42 13.43 18.64
C ALA A 509 -17.45 12.54 17.90
N GLN A 510 -18.63 12.30 18.49
CA GLN A 510 -19.72 11.54 17.86
C GLN A 510 -20.33 12.27 16.66
N THR A 511 -20.25 13.60 16.62
CA THR A 511 -20.76 14.44 15.54
C THR A 511 -19.65 15.04 14.68
N ALA A 512 -18.42 14.52 14.79
CA ALA A 512 -17.29 14.97 14.00
C ALA A 512 -17.60 14.89 12.50
N TYR A 513 -17.27 15.94 11.75
CA TYR A 513 -17.38 15.95 10.29
C TYR A 513 -16.42 14.94 9.65
N GLY A 514 -15.35 14.63 10.38
CA GLY A 514 -14.41 13.58 10.05
C GLY A 514 -13.39 13.97 8.97
N SER A 515 -13.47 15.16 8.39
CA SER A 515 -12.56 15.63 7.36
C SER A 515 -12.35 17.14 7.46
N LEU A 516 -11.26 17.62 6.87
CA LEU A 516 -11.01 19.04 6.60
C LEU A 516 -11.38 19.42 5.15
N ASP A 517 -11.84 18.46 4.35
CA ASP A 517 -12.48 18.72 3.06
C ASP A 517 -13.98 18.94 3.29
N ILE A 518 -14.45 20.16 3.10
CA ILE A 518 -15.80 20.59 3.42
C ILE A 518 -16.57 20.86 2.12
N GLU A 519 -17.80 20.42 2.03
CA GLU A 519 -18.68 20.72 0.89
C GLU A 519 -19.18 22.17 0.99
N ALA A 520 -19.09 22.91 -0.11
CA ALA A 520 -19.60 24.28 -0.19
C ALA A 520 -21.11 24.33 0.10
N GLY A 521 -21.52 25.33 0.85
CA GLY A 521 -22.93 25.49 1.26
C GLY A 521 -23.32 24.63 2.47
N THR A 522 -22.42 23.82 3.02
CA THR A 522 -22.68 23.02 4.22
C THR A 522 -22.45 23.87 5.49
N ALA A 523 -23.42 23.85 6.40
CA ALA A 523 -23.19 24.33 7.75
C ALA A 523 -22.27 23.36 8.49
N ILE A 524 -21.22 23.89 9.15
CA ILE A 524 -20.32 23.11 10.00
C ILE A 524 -20.32 23.60 11.42
N GLY A 525 -20.05 22.70 12.36
CA GLY A 525 -19.74 23.05 13.74
C GLY A 525 -18.23 23.12 13.97
N LEU A 526 -17.83 23.85 14.97
CA LEU A 526 -16.50 23.81 15.54
C LEU A 526 -16.61 23.52 17.03
N TYR A 527 -15.72 22.66 17.52
CA TYR A 527 -15.51 22.45 18.94
C TYR A 527 -14.06 22.73 19.30
N TRP A 528 -13.82 23.49 20.39
CA TRP A 528 -12.48 23.75 20.94
C TRP A 528 -12.53 23.90 22.45
N GLU A 529 -11.39 23.92 23.11
CA GLU A 529 -11.26 24.11 24.55
C GLU A 529 -10.35 25.29 24.88
N VAL A 530 -10.74 26.06 25.88
CA VAL A 530 -9.96 27.17 26.42
C VAL A 530 -9.52 26.85 27.85
N TYR A 531 -8.21 26.68 28.07
CA TYR A 531 -7.62 26.19 29.33
C TYR A 531 -7.23 27.30 30.28
N ARG A 532 -7.82 28.45 30.16
CA ARG A 532 -7.58 29.62 31.03
C ARG A 532 -8.87 30.04 31.75
N PRO A 533 -8.75 30.59 32.94
CA PRO A 533 -9.92 31.13 33.60
C PRO A 533 -10.59 32.20 32.75
N VAL A 534 -11.89 32.09 32.58
CA VAL A 534 -12.74 33.06 31.90
C VAL A 534 -13.88 33.37 32.86
N SER A 535 -14.13 34.67 33.05
CA SER A 535 -15.25 35.13 33.88
C SER A 535 -16.02 36.24 33.19
N VAL A 536 -17.21 36.48 33.65
CA VAL A 536 -18.06 37.61 33.15
C VAL A 536 -17.35 38.96 33.31
N SER A 537 -16.52 39.09 34.34
CA SER A 537 -15.74 40.32 34.61
C SER A 537 -14.51 40.48 33.70
N THR A 538 -14.02 39.36 33.09
CA THR A 538 -12.87 39.36 32.18
C THR A 538 -13.17 38.49 30.95
N PRO A 539 -14.09 38.95 30.08
CA PRO A 539 -14.45 38.15 28.90
C PRO A 539 -13.28 38.05 27.92
N LEU A 540 -13.25 36.94 27.18
CA LEU A 540 -12.33 36.78 26.08
C LEU A 540 -12.99 37.21 24.78
N THR A 541 -12.21 37.74 23.87
CA THR A 541 -12.63 37.97 22.50
C THR A 541 -12.21 36.73 21.67
N VAL A 542 -13.18 36.11 21.05
CA VAL A 542 -12.96 35.02 20.09
C VAL A 542 -13.09 35.57 18.68
N SER A 543 -12.09 35.35 17.85
CA SER A 543 -12.07 35.76 16.45
C SER A 543 -11.81 34.55 15.58
N LEU A 544 -12.69 34.28 14.65
CA LEU A 544 -12.54 33.24 13.64
C LEU A 544 -12.40 33.90 12.28
N LYS A 545 -11.33 33.53 11.52
CA LYS A 545 -11.02 34.12 10.22
C LYS A 545 -10.71 33.01 9.21
N ALA A 546 -11.43 33.03 8.09
CA ALA A 546 -11.12 32.18 6.93
C ALA A 546 -10.44 33.02 5.84
N THR A 547 -9.22 32.66 5.48
CA THR A 547 -8.41 33.33 4.47
C THR A 547 -8.09 32.36 3.35
N ARG A 548 -8.39 32.67 2.10
CA ARG A 548 -8.09 31.83 0.95
C ARG A 548 -6.58 31.77 0.71
N ILE A 549 -6.07 30.55 0.52
CA ILE A 549 -4.66 30.29 0.20
C ILE A 549 -4.49 30.25 -1.33
N GLY A 550 -3.39 30.79 -1.86
CA GLY A 550 -3.04 30.64 -3.28
C GLY A 550 -3.88 31.47 -4.25
N ALA A 551 -4.45 32.61 -3.81
CA ALA A 551 -4.91 33.60 -4.77
C ALA A 551 -3.76 33.94 -5.71
N SER A 552 -3.88 33.56 -7.01
CA SER A 552 -2.80 33.72 -7.97
C SER A 552 -2.41 35.20 -8.08
N PHE A 553 -1.15 35.47 -8.45
CA PHE A 553 -0.66 36.82 -8.73
C PHE A 553 -1.60 37.57 -9.71
N MET A 554 -2.18 36.86 -10.68
CA MET A 554 -3.16 37.37 -11.63
C MET A 554 -4.48 37.80 -10.97
N GLN A 555 -4.96 37.09 -9.93
CA GLN A 555 -6.14 37.51 -9.16
C GLN A 555 -5.85 38.73 -8.27
N LYS A 556 -4.65 38.83 -7.72
CA LYS A 556 -4.21 40.01 -7.00
C LYS A 556 -4.08 41.23 -7.94
N LEU A 557 -3.52 41.01 -9.13
CA LEU A 557 -3.41 42.06 -10.16
C LEU A 557 -4.79 42.49 -10.67
N GLY A 558 -5.68 41.52 -10.97
CA GLY A 558 -7.05 41.77 -11.41
C GLY A 558 -7.91 42.50 -10.38
N SER A 559 -7.70 42.27 -9.07
CA SER A 559 -8.39 43.01 -8.00
C SER A 559 -7.85 44.43 -7.85
N THR A 560 -6.57 44.69 -8.13
CA THR A 560 -5.94 46.00 -8.09
C THR A 560 -6.40 46.89 -9.24
N ILE A 561 -6.72 46.31 -10.39
CA ILE A 561 -7.24 47.03 -11.58
C ILE A 561 -8.77 46.92 -11.73
N GLY A 562 -9.48 46.47 -10.70
CA GLY A 562 -10.96 46.46 -10.65
C GLY A 562 -11.63 45.40 -11.54
N LEU A 563 -10.89 44.49 -12.16
CA LEU A 563 -11.40 43.43 -13.07
C LEU A 563 -11.87 42.15 -12.36
N SER A 564 -11.57 41.98 -11.06
CA SER A 564 -12.07 40.90 -10.25
C SER A 564 -12.41 41.33 -8.83
N LYS A 565 -13.50 40.81 -8.26
CA LYS A 565 -13.85 41.10 -6.85
C LYS A 565 -12.79 40.44 -5.96
N ALA A 566 -12.15 41.22 -5.10
CA ALA A 566 -11.29 40.70 -4.05
C ALA A 566 -12.12 39.78 -3.14
N VAL A 567 -11.65 38.56 -2.93
CA VAL A 567 -12.30 37.64 -1.97
C VAL A 567 -12.00 38.16 -0.58
N THR A 568 -12.99 38.85 0.03
CA THR A 568 -12.87 39.37 1.38
C THR A 568 -12.76 38.21 2.37
N PRO A 569 -11.82 38.21 3.30
CA PRO A 569 -11.76 37.22 4.35
C PRO A 569 -13.06 37.20 5.16
N VAL A 570 -13.66 36.03 5.33
CA VAL A 570 -14.81 35.88 6.23
C VAL A 570 -14.28 35.92 7.65
N SER A 571 -14.76 36.86 8.45
CA SER A 571 -14.35 37.04 9.84
C SER A 571 -15.56 37.17 10.75
N ILE A 572 -15.56 36.40 11.84
CA ILE A 572 -16.56 36.45 12.90
C ILE A 572 -15.83 36.79 14.19
N ARG A 573 -16.38 37.72 14.98
CA ARG A 573 -15.84 38.11 16.29
C ARG A 573 -16.97 38.16 17.31
N PHE A 574 -16.74 37.57 18.48
CA PHE A 574 -17.71 37.60 19.60
C PHE A 574 -16.99 37.54 20.94
N ALA A 575 -17.71 37.90 22.02
CA ALA A 575 -17.22 37.78 23.38
C ALA A 575 -17.52 36.37 23.94
N ASP A 576 -16.54 35.74 24.58
CA ASP A 576 -16.68 34.54 25.40
C ASP A 576 -16.67 34.98 26.88
N ASN A 577 -17.83 34.95 27.51
CA ASN A 577 -18.02 35.32 28.91
C ASN A 577 -17.71 34.17 29.89
N GLY A 578 -17.13 33.06 29.37
CA GLY A 578 -16.91 31.87 30.17
C GLY A 578 -18.16 31.00 30.33
N ARG A 579 -18.00 29.96 31.11
CA ARG A 579 -19.06 29.00 31.42
C ARG A 579 -19.31 29.00 32.92
N ALA A 580 -20.58 28.95 33.31
CA ALA A 580 -20.99 28.93 34.73
C ALA A 580 -20.43 27.69 35.50
N ASP A 581 -20.20 26.57 34.78
CA ASP A 581 -19.64 25.35 35.35
C ASP A 581 -18.10 25.29 35.32
N GLY A 582 -17.44 26.36 34.86
CA GLY A 582 -15.98 26.41 34.74
C GLY A 582 -15.40 25.52 33.64
N GLY A 583 -16.23 24.89 32.83
CA GLY A 583 -15.79 23.93 31.78
C GLY A 583 -15.03 24.61 30.64
N PHE A 584 -14.12 23.84 30.01
CA PHE A 584 -13.23 24.34 28.96
C PHE A 584 -13.87 24.35 27.57
N GLY A 585 -14.83 23.48 27.31
CA GLY A 585 -15.41 23.27 25.98
C GLY A 585 -16.22 24.46 25.47
N ARG A 586 -16.04 24.75 24.18
CA ARG A 586 -16.76 25.75 23.39
C ARG A 586 -17.25 25.13 22.10
N SER A 587 -18.42 25.52 21.63
CA SER A 587 -18.97 25.07 20.35
C SER A 587 -19.61 26.23 19.61
N LEU A 588 -19.45 26.25 18.29
CA LEU A 588 -20.02 27.26 17.40
C LEU A 588 -20.49 26.59 16.10
N THR A 589 -21.66 26.97 15.61
CA THR A 589 -22.11 26.60 14.26
C THR A 589 -21.80 27.72 13.29
N LEU A 590 -21.17 27.37 12.18
CA LEU A 590 -20.84 28.27 11.09
C LEU A 590 -21.63 27.87 9.84
N ASN A 591 -22.32 28.85 9.29
CA ASN A 591 -22.87 28.69 7.95
C ASN A 591 -21.84 29.22 6.95
N PHE A 592 -21.39 28.38 6.04
CA PHE A 592 -20.55 28.77 4.92
C PHE A 592 -21.37 28.88 3.63
N PRO A 593 -22.28 29.88 3.54
CA PRO A 593 -23.03 30.09 2.31
C PRO A 593 -22.08 30.72 1.30
N SER A 594 -21.85 30.13 0.18
CA SER A 594 -21.20 30.77 -0.97
C SER A 594 -19.70 31.04 -0.88
N VAL A 595 -18.94 30.26 -0.09
CA VAL A 595 -17.48 30.32 -0.15
C VAL A 595 -17.01 29.63 -1.42
N PRO A 596 -16.23 30.29 -2.32
CA PRO A 596 -15.74 29.67 -3.54
C PRO A 596 -14.87 28.44 -3.25
N ASN A 597 -14.86 27.47 -4.18
CA ASN A 597 -13.97 26.31 -4.09
C ASN A 597 -12.52 26.75 -3.94
N GLY A 598 -11.77 26.06 -3.10
CA GLY A 598 -10.36 26.35 -2.86
C GLY A 598 -9.86 25.92 -1.49
N GLU A 599 -8.60 26.23 -1.24
CA GLU A 599 -7.97 26.03 0.05
C GLU A 599 -8.05 27.30 0.89
N TYR A 600 -8.39 27.12 2.15
CA TYR A 600 -8.52 28.20 3.12
C TYR A 600 -7.71 27.90 4.37
N GLN A 601 -7.12 28.94 4.92
CA GLN A 601 -6.57 28.95 6.26
C GLN A 601 -7.67 29.43 7.21
N LEU A 602 -8.15 28.55 8.07
CA LEU A 602 -9.12 28.87 9.12
C LEU A 602 -8.37 29.05 10.43
N SER A 603 -8.36 30.27 10.93
CA SER A 603 -7.66 30.67 12.16
C SER A 603 -8.66 31.00 13.25
N LEU A 604 -8.54 30.37 14.40
CA LEU A 604 -9.24 30.68 15.65
C LEU A 604 -8.26 31.38 16.57
N VAL A 605 -8.60 32.59 16.95
CA VAL A 605 -7.80 33.46 17.86
C VAL A 605 -8.65 33.79 19.08
N VAL A 606 -8.08 33.57 20.25
CA VAL A 606 -8.70 33.93 21.54
C VAL A 606 -7.81 34.93 22.24
N SER A 607 -8.35 36.11 22.55
CA SER A 607 -7.61 37.19 23.18
C SER A 607 -8.37 37.77 24.37
N GLY A 608 -7.64 38.28 25.36
CA GLY A 608 -8.19 38.95 26.56
C GLY A 608 -7.23 38.85 27.72
N GLY A 609 -7.32 39.79 28.67
CA GLY A 609 -6.42 39.87 29.83
C GLY A 609 -4.94 40.00 29.46
N GLY A 610 -4.61 40.70 28.36
CA GLY A 610 -3.24 40.90 27.88
C GLY A 610 -2.60 39.73 27.16
N VAL A 611 -3.32 38.62 26.92
CA VAL A 611 -2.80 37.42 26.28
C VAL A 611 -3.62 37.06 25.06
N THR A 612 -2.93 36.68 23.99
CA THR A 612 -3.53 36.16 22.75
C THR A 612 -3.00 34.75 22.46
N ASP A 613 -3.89 33.83 22.13
CA ASP A 613 -3.57 32.48 21.75
C ASP A 613 -4.32 32.10 20.45
N SER A 614 -3.75 31.23 19.61
CA SER A 614 -4.36 30.92 18.34
C SER A 614 -4.10 29.50 17.90
N THR A 615 -5.06 28.94 17.18
CA THR A 615 -4.88 27.68 16.44
C THR A 615 -5.34 27.86 14.99
N THR A 616 -4.63 27.27 14.06
CA THR A 616 -4.86 27.48 12.64
C THR A 616 -4.79 26.14 11.91
N ARG A 617 -5.74 25.92 11.00
CA ARG A 617 -5.79 24.72 10.18
C ARG A 617 -6.12 25.05 8.73
N ARG A 618 -5.62 24.24 7.81
CA ARG A 618 -6.02 24.30 6.39
C ARG A 618 -7.27 23.48 6.21
N ILE A 619 -8.28 24.08 5.58
CA ILE A 619 -9.50 23.41 5.14
C ILE A 619 -9.60 23.54 3.63
N ARG A 620 -10.20 22.55 2.98
CA ARG A 620 -10.48 22.60 1.54
C ARG A 620 -12.00 22.66 1.35
N VAL A 621 -12.46 23.66 0.61
CA VAL A 621 -13.87 23.77 0.21
C VAL A 621 -14.02 23.27 -1.20
N ARG A 622 -14.94 22.34 -1.41
CA ARG A 622 -15.26 21.77 -2.73
C ARG A 622 -16.74 22.01 -3.03
N SER A 623 -17.09 22.22 -4.33
CA SER A 623 -18.50 22.20 -4.73
C SER A 623 -19.12 20.87 -4.34
N GLY A 624 -20.30 20.92 -3.74
CA GLY A 624 -21.15 19.73 -3.63
C GLY A 624 -21.43 19.17 -5.03
N ARG A 625 -21.30 17.87 -5.20
CA ARG A 625 -21.65 17.17 -6.45
C ARG A 625 -23.13 16.93 -6.52
#